data_9a2b3916bb801cf21cf5a60ac0b7378e
#
_entry.id   9a2b3916bb801cf21cf5a60ac0b7378e
#
_cell.length_a   1.000
_cell.length_b   1.000
_cell.length_c   1.000
_cell.angle_alpha   90.00
_cell.angle_beta   90.00
_cell.angle_gamma   90.00
#
_symmetry.space_group_name_H-M   'P 1'
#
loop_
_entity.id
_entity.type
_entity.pdbx_description
1 polymer ?
#
loop_
_entity_poly.entity_id
_entity_poly.type
_entity_poly.pdbx_seq_one_letter_code
_entity_poly.pdbx_strand_id
1 'polypeptide(L)'
;MIKNAFAYVTRKSLKSIIILLVIMAMSTLSLISLAIKDATNRASEETFKNITNSFSVEINRRVNLGTPRGGGNIKGEDIKKIAESEDIASFVKRINSVADLVDNDIIETKKTIANQSPERAENFKRTVMLTGVNDSSKENKFVSGAYKLIEGEHLEENDKSKILIHKDLAEKNNLKIGDKIKIKSNLFDADNEKGANETLEVEIKGIFDGHNKSSVTSAQELYENTLITDLDTAAKVYGNTEDTAVYQDATFFVKGDKNSDQVIKNIKKLDINWKQYNLIKSSTNYPALQQSISGIYSIANKLFAASLIFAGITVSLLLLLWMNARKKEIAIFLSLGISKLKIFGQFVVELVFISIPAYIGSYFLALYTGNMIGNNILNKVTGNITKQIAKQSASSGLGGGAEVDGFNKTLTSLDINILPKSIIYVILFMSLVLIISLVLSSISSLKKNPKELLIDTK
;
A
#
# COMPACT_ATOMS: atom_id res chain seq x y z
N MET A 1 -34.72 41.11 -5.02
CA MET A 1 -33.63 40.49 -4.26
C MET A 1 -32.50 39.99 -5.17
N ILE A 2 -32.75 39.11 -6.14
CA ILE A 2 -31.71 38.51 -7.03
C ILE A 2 -30.92 39.57 -7.80
N LYS A 3 -31.62 40.55 -8.48
CA LYS A 3 -30.95 41.63 -9.21
C LYS A 3 -30.06 42.52 -8.31
N ASN A 4 -30.50 42.77 -7.07
CA ASN A 4 -29.69 43.56 -6.11
C ASN A 4 -28.48 42.80 -5.60
N ALA A 5 -28.61 41.51 -5.33
CA ALA A 5 -27.50 40.64 -4.94
C ALA A 5 -26.41 40.56 -6.04
N PHE A 6 -26.82 40.33 -7.29
CA PHE A 6 -25.92 40.34 -8.44
C PHE A 6 -25.21 41.68 -8.62
N ALA A 7 -25.96 42.78 -8.59
CA ALA A 7 -25.41 44.13 -8.71
C ALA A 7 -24.40 44.44 -7.58
N TYR A 8 -24.63 43.93 -6.36
CA TYR A 8 -23.72 44.15 -5.25
C TYR A 8 -22.42 43.37 -5.44
N VAL A 9 -22.51 42.07 -5.81
CA VAL A 9 -21.34 41.22 -6.04
C VAL A 9 -20.42 41.81 -7.12
N THR A 10 -21.02 42.35 -8.20
CA THR A 10 -20.26 42.96 -9.31
C THR A 10 -19.66 44.32 -8.96
N ARG A 11 -20.39 45.16 -8.22
CA ARG A 11 -19.92 46.51 -7.83
C ARG A 11 -18.84 46.47 -6.75
N LYS A 12 -18.84 45.47 -5.86
CA LYS A 12 -17.82 45.25 -4.81
C LYS A 12 -16.90 44.08 -5.13
N SER A 13 -16.46 44.05 -6.38
CA SER A 13 -15.71 42.93 -6.99
C SER A 13 -14.49 42.46 -6.16
N LEU A 14 -13.71 43.40 -5.60
CA LEU A 14 -12.52 43.03 -4.82
C LEU A 14 -12.86 42.16 -3.60
N LYS A 15 -13.92 42.54 -2.86
CA LYS A 15 -14.37 41.74 -1.69
C LYS A 15 -14.94 40.40 -2.11
N SER A 16 -15.73 40.39 -3.17
CA SER A 16 -16.32 39.16 -3.75
C SER A 16 -15.23 38.20 -4.24
N ILE A 17 -14.18 38.72 -4.89
CA ILE A 17 -13.03 37.92 -5.36
C ILE A 17 -12.27 37.33 -4.20
N ILE A 18 -12.02 38.04 -3.11
CA ILE A 18 -11.32 37.48 -1.94
C ILE A 18 -12.12 36.30 -1.36
N ILE A 19 -13.44 36.43 -1.18
CA ILE A 19 -14.29 35.35 -0.68
C ILE A 19 -14.29 34.17 -1.68
N LEU A 20 -14.40 34.45 -2.97
CA LEU A 20 -14.35 33.46 -4.05
C LEU A 20 -13.05 32.67 -3.98
N LEU A 21 -11.89 33.34 -3.87
CA LEU A 21 -10.59 32.68 -3.80
C LEU A 21 -10.45 31.78 -2.56
N VAL A 22 -10.95 32.21 -1.39
CA VAL A 22 -10.95 31.40 -0.17
C VAL A 22 -11.84 30.16 -0.34
N ILE A 23 -13.08 30.33 -0.81
CA ILE A 23 -14.00 29.22 -1.08
C ILE A 23 -13.36 28.25 -2.09
N MET A 24 -12.81 28.79 -3.18
CA MET A 24 -12.15 27.99 -4.22
C MET A 24 -10.97 27.18 -3.68
N ALA A 25 -10.06 27.81 -2.92
CA ALA A 25 -8.91 27.12 -2.35
C ALA A 25 -9.32 26.01 -1.36
N MET A 26 -10.27 26.30 -0.46
CA MET A 26 -10.73 25.31 0.52
C MET A 26 -11.52 24.16 -0.13
N SER A 27 -12.36 24.47 -1.12
CA SER A 27 -13.07 23.46 -1.90
C SER A 27 -12.11 22.59 -2.71
N THR A 28 -11.05 23.18 -3.27
CA THR A 28 -9.98 22.42 -3.95
C THR A 28 -9.32 21.40 -3.01
N LEU A 29 -8.92 21.84 -1.81
CA LEU A 29 -8.32 20.93 -0.82
C LEU A 29 -9.29 19.83 -0.37
N SER A 30 -10.56 20.16 -0.19
CA SER A 30 -11.61 19.19 0.14
C SER A 30 -11.81 18.16 -0.98
N LEU A 31 -11.86 18.60 -2.25
CA LEU A 31 -11.97 17.73 -3.42
C LEU A 31 -10.77 16.80 -3.54
N ILE A 32 -9.57 17.32 -3.42
CA ILE A 32 -8.33 16.52 -3.46
C ILE A 32 -8.34 15.48 -2.33
N SER A 33 -8.74 15.86 -1.12
CA SER A 33 -8.78 14.94 0.02
C SER A 33 -9.74 13.77 -0.21
N LEU A 34 -10.92 14.01 -0.76
CA LEU A 34 -11.87 12.94 -1.11
C LEU A 34 -11.37 12.11 -2.29
N ALA A 35 -10.80 12.77 -3.31
CA ALA A 35 -10.24 12.08 -4.48
C ALA A 35 -9.06 11.17 -4.11
N ILE A 36 -8.19 11.57 -3.15
CA ILE A 36 -7.14 10.72 -2.60
C ILE A 36 -7.74 9.49 -1.91
N LYS A 37 -8.81 9.64 -1.13
CA LYS A 37 -9.49 8.49 -0.51
C LYS A 37 -10.04 7.53 -1.55
N ASP A 38 -10.74 8.05 -2.55
CA ASP A 38 -11.31 7.24 -3.62
C ASP A 38 -10.20 6.53 -4.45
N ALA A 39 -9.10 7.22 -4.74
CA ALA A 39 -7.94 6.64 -5.42
C ALA A 39 -7.25 5.56 -4.58
N THR A 40 -7.13 5.81 -3.25
CA THR A 40 -6.57 4.83 -2.32
C THR A 40 -7.43 3.57 -2.24
N ASN A 41 -8.77 3.70 -2.26
CA ASN A 41 -9.68 2.56 -2.31
C ASN A 41 -9.46 1.75 -3.59
N ARG A 42 -9.46 2.39 -4.76
CA ARG A 42 -9.24 1.69 -6.03
C ARG A 42 -7.89 0.99 -6.07
N ALA A 43 -6.81 1.69 -5.71
CA ALA A 43 -5.48 1.12 -5.67
C ALA A 43 -5.37 -0.04 -4.66
N SER A 44 -6.07 0.08 -3.52
CA SER A 44 -6.18 -0.98 -2.52
C SER A 44 -6.92 -2.20 -3.07
N GLU A 45 -8.11 -1.99 -3.65
CA GLU A 45 -8.92 -3.08 -4.25
C GLU A 45 -8.15 -3.79 -5.36
N GLU A 46 -7.49 -3.06 -6.26
CA GLU A 46 -6.68 -3.64 -7.32
C GLU A 46 -5.49 -4.42 -6.76
N THR A 47 -4.79 -3.85 -5.79
CA THR A 47 -3.64 -4.50 -5.15
C THR A 47 -4.05 -5.74 -4.37
N PHE A 48 -5.17 -5.69 -3.65
CA PHE A 48 -5.68 -6.83 -2.89
C PHE A 48 -6.45 -7.84 -3.72
N LYS A 49 -6.92 -7.50 -4.93
CA LYS A 49 -7.73 -8.39 -5.77
C LYS A 49 -7.03 -9.74 -6.01
N ASN A 50 -5.71 -9.73 -6.07
CA ASN A 50 -4.89 -10.93 -6.21
C ASN A 50 -4.43 -11.53 -4.86
N ILE A 51 -4.68 -10.86 -3.74
CA ILE A 51 -4.18 -11.22 -2.40
C ILE A 51 -5.32 -11.59 -1.44
N THR A 52 -6.52 -11.03 -1.63
CA THR A 52 -7.60 -11.09 -0.62
C THR A 52 -8.28 -12.43 -0.48
N ASN A 53 -8.24 -13.28 -1.49
CA ASN A 53 -8.82 -14.61 -1.46
C ASN A 53 -7.78 -15.70 -1.23
N SER A 54 -6.75 -15.43 -0.43
CA SER A 54 -5.75 -16.43 -0.09
C SER A 54 -5.39 -16.41 1.39
N PHE A 55 -4.89 -17.53 1.88
CA PHE A 55 -4.30 -17.68 3.20
C PHE A 55 -3.04 -18.52 3.11
N SER A 56 -2.10 -18.30 4.02
CA SER A 56 -0.89 -19.12 4.14
C SER A 56 -0.96 -20.02 5.37
N VAL A 57 -0.29 -21.15 5.28
CA VAL A 57 0.06 -22.03 6.38
C VAL A 57 1.53 -21.83 6.68
N GLU A 58 1.82 -21.49 7.92
CA GLU A 58 3.18 -21.28 8.42
C GLU A 58 3.34 -22.05 9.73
N ILE A 59 4.58 -22.32 10.14
CA ILE A 59 4.84 -22.97 11.41
C ILE A 59 4.47 -22.07 12.59
N ASN A 60 3.92 -22.67 13.63
CA ASN A 60 3.74 -22.00 14.91
C ASN A 60 5.03 -22.06 15.72
N ARG A 61 5.87 -21.05 15.61
CA ARG A 61 7.22 -21.00 16.23
C ARG A 61 7.22 -21.13 17.75
N ARG A 62 6.07 -21.10 18.41
CA ARG A 62 5.96 -21.35 19.88
C ARG A 62 6.08 -22.82 20.23
N VAL A 63 5.74 -23.71 19.30
CA VAL A 63 5.70 -25.17 19.51
C VAL A 63 6.44 -25.97 18.43
N ASN A 64 6.72 -25.34 17.30
CA ASN A 64 7.49 -25.90 16.19
C ASN A 64 8.68 -24.97 15.90
N LEU A 65 9.88 -25.40 16.25
CA LEU A 65 11.09 -24.58 16.09
C LEU A 65 11.53 -24.45 14.63
N GLY A 66 10.92 -25.21 13.72
CA GLY A 66 11.31 -25.27 12.31
C GLY A 66 12.51 -26.16 12.07
N THR A 67 13.19 -25.89 10.95
CA THR A 67 14.46 -26.54 10.59
C THR A 67 15.62 -26.01 11.46
N PRO A 68 16.78 -26.67 11.52
CA PRO A 68 17.95 -26.21 12.29
C PRO A 68 18.37 -24.76 12.00
N ARG A 69 18.21 -24.31 10.75
CA ARG A 69 18.46 -22.92 10.34
C ARG A 69 17.31 -21.96 10.67
N GLY A 70 16.23 -22.47 11.23
CA GLY A 70 15.04 -21.70 11.59
C GLY A 70 14.04 -21.51 10.44
N GLY A 71 14.14 -22.32 9.39
CA GLY A 71 13.17 -22.36 8.30
C GLY A 71 11.81 -22.95 8.71
N GLY A 72 10.91 -23.10 7.75
CA GLY A 72 9.62 -23.77 7.93
C GLY A 72 9.78 -25.27 8.06
N ASN A 73 8.80 -25.91 8.70
CA ASN A 73 8.74 -27.36 8.86
C ASN A 73 7.28 -27.82 8.74
N ILE A 74 6.73 -27.67 7.52
CA ILE A 74 5.36 -28.08 7.20
C ILE A 74 5.43 -29.39 6.43
N LYS A 75 4.58 -30.34 6.79
CA LYS A 75 4.53 -31.64 6.11
C LYS A 75 3.78 -31.55 4.79
N GLY A 76 4.31 -32.19 3.74
CA GLY A 76 3.68 -32.24 2.42
C GLY A 76 2.28 -32.86 2.45
N GLU A 77 2.06 -33.90 3.27
CA GLU A 77 0.76 -34.55 3.47
C GLU A 77 -0.32 -33.59 4.01
N ASP A 78 0.05 -32.66 4.93
CA ASP A 78 -0.88 -31.68 5.47
C ASP A 78 -1.24 -30.62 4.44
N ILE A 79 -0.26 -30.20 3.62
CA ILE A 79 -0.50 -29.29 2.48
C ILE A 79 -1.46 -29.95 1.50
N LYS A 80 -1.27 -31.24 1.19
CA LYS A 80 -2.13 -32.00 0.27
C LYS A 80 -3.57 -32.07 0.78
N LYS A 81 -3.78 -32.40 2.07
CA LYS A 81 -5.13 -32.43 2.68
C LYS A 81 -5.86 -31.08 2.52
N ILE A 82 -5.15 -29.95 2.65
CA ILE A 82 -5.74 -28.63 2.49
C ILE A 82 -6.05 -28.36 1.00
N ALA A 83 -5.13 -28.71 0.10
CA ALA A 83 -5.27 -28.50 -1.33
C ALA A 83 -6.43 -29.27 -1.95
N GLU A 84 -6.78 -30.45 -1.41
CA GLU A 84 -7.91 -31.29 -1.83
C GLU A 84 -9.27 -30.71 -1.42
N SER A 85 -9.33 -29.65 -0.65
CA SER A 85 -10.61 -28.98 -0.29
C SER A 85 -11.26 -28.36 -1.51
N GLU A 86 -12.58 -28.61 -1.67
CA GLU A 86 -13.38 -28.07 -2.79
C GLU A 86 -13.39 -26.54 -2.89
N ASP A 87 -13.11 -25.84 -1.80
CA ASP A 87 -13.09 -24.38 -1.74
C ASP A 87 -11.76 -23.77 -2.25
N ILE A 88 -10.73 -24.58 -2.47
CA ILE A 88 -9.41 -24.15 -2.94
C ILE A 88 -9.36 -24.16 -4.47
N ALA A 89 -8.96 -23.04 -5.05
CA ALA A 89 -8.79 -22.88 -6.50
C ALA A 89 -7.40 -23.30 -6.99
N SER A 90 -6.37 -22.92 -6.25
CA SER A 90 -4.97 -23.26 -6.51
C SER A 90 -4.13 -23.02 -5.26
N PHE A 91 -2.89 -23.49 -5.27
CA PHE A 91 -1.96 -23.27 -4.17
C PHE A 91 -0.53 -23.14 -4.68
N VAL A 92 0.32 -22.54 -3.87
CA VAL A 92 1.77 -22.58 -4.04
C VAL A 92 2.39 -23.07 -2.74
N LYS A 93 3.29 -24.02 -2.83
CA LYS A 93 4.08 -24.56 -1.71
C LYS A 93 5.56 -24.29 -1.97
N ARG A 94 6.33 -24.07 -0.91
CA ARG A 94 7.70 -23.61 -1.03
C ARG A 94 8.64 -24.46 -0.19
N ILE A 95 9.75 -24.87 -0.82
CA ILE A 95 10.90 -25.50 -0.17
C ILE A 95 12.06 -24.51 -0.24
N ASN A 96 12.67 -24.20 0.89
CA ASN A 96 13.91 -23.44 0.92
C ASN A 96 15.07 -24.39 1.16
N SER A 97 16.09 -24.30 0.32
CA SER A 97 17.35 -25.03 0.47
C SER A 97 18.54 -24.16 0.06
N VAL A 98 19.73 -24.66 0.23
CA VAL A 98 20.97 -23.96 -0.09
C VAL A 98 21.85 -24.88 -0.93
N ALA A 99 22.45 -24.33 -1.98
CA ALA A 99 23.38 -25.05 -2.83
C ALA A 99 24.57 -24.16 -3.19
N ASP A 100 25.67 -24.82 -3.58
CA ASP A 100 26.84 -24.15 -4.13
C ASP A 100 26.80 -24.18 -5.65
N LEU A 101 27.14 -23.08 -6.29
CA LEU A 101 27.43 -23.03 -7.72
C LEU A 101 28.78 -23.72 -7.98
N VAL A 102 28.81 -24.69 -8.90
CA VAL A 102 30.05 -25.47 -9.15
C VAL A 102 31.05 -24.65 -9.95
N ASP A 103 30.63 -24.07 -11.06
CA ASP A 103 31.48 -23.39 -12.04
C ASP A 103 31.22 -21.85 -12.14
N ASN A 104 30.35 -21.34 -11.30
CA ASN A 104 29.88 -19.94 -11.36
C ASN A 104 30.16 -19.20 -10.05
N ASP A 105 30.25 -17.88 -10.13
CA ASP A 105 30.53 -17.02 -8.98
C ASP A 105 29.26 -16.28 -8.52
N ILE A 106 29.13 -16.11 -7.20
CA ILE A 106 28.03 -15.37 -6.58
C ILE A 106 28.27 -13.86 -6.60
N ILE A 107 27.23 -13.06 -6.37
CA ILE A 107 27.33 -11.61 -6.16
C ILE A 107 27.75 -11.35 -4.71
N GLU A 108 28.72 -10.46 -4.53
CA GLU A 108 29.18 -10.01 -3.21
C GLU A 108 29.19 -8.49 -3.14
N THR A 109 28.94 -7.95 -1.98
CA THR A 109 29.02 -6.52 -1.69
C THR A 109 30.11 -6.27 -0.64
N LYS A 110 30.64 -5.06 -0.58
CA LYS A 110 31.61 -4.68 0.48
C LYS A 110 31.10 -5.02 1.87
N LYS A 111 29.79 -4.93 2.08
CA LYS A 111 29.15 -5.18 3.36
C LYS A 111 29.06 -6.68 3.67
N THR A 112 28.66 -7.51 2.71
CA THR A 112 28.58 -8.96 2.91
C THR A 112 29.96 -9.55 3.15
N ILE A 113 31.00 -9.09 2.45
CA ILE A 113 32.39 -9.48 2.69
C ILE A 113 32.85 -9.08 4.09
N ALA A 114 32.57 -7.84 4.52
CA ALA A 114 33.02 -7.33 5.82
C ALA A 114 32.35 -8.01 7.02
N ASN A 115 31.18 -8.62 6.85
CA ASN A 115 30.40 -9.24 7.92
C ASN A 115 30.57 -10.75 8.01
N GLN A 116 31.40 -11.37 7.17
CA GLN A 116 31.68 -12.82 7.21
C GLN A 116 32.92 -13.14 8.06
N SER A 117 32.83 -14.20 8.85
CA SER A 117 34.03 -14.81 9.43
C SER A 117 34.85 -15.54 8.34
N PRO A 118 36.16 -15.71 8.48
CA PRO A 118 36.96 -16.42 7.50
C PRO A 118 36.45 -17.85 7.22
N GLU A 119 36.01 -18.56 8.24
CA GLU A 119 35.43 -19.91 8.13
C GLU A 119 34.11 -19.87 7.30
N ARG A 120 33.24 -18.94 7.57
CA ARG A 120 31.98 -18.80 6.82
C ARG A 120 32.25 -18.40 5.36
N ALA A 121 33.20 -17.51 5.12
CA ALA A 121 33.59 -17.09 3.78
C ALA A 121 34.11 -18.28 2.96
N GLU A 122 34.83 -19.25 3.56
CA GLU A 122 35.28 -20.46 2.88
C GLU A 122 34.14 -21.46 2.64
N ASN A 123 33.36 -21.78 3.69
CA ASN A 123 32.30 -22.80 3.64
C ASN A 123 31.10 -22.41 2.75
N PHE A 124 30.92 -21.13 2.50
CA PHE A 124 29.77 -20.59 1.74
C PHE A 124 30.19 -19.69 0.56
N LYS A 125 31.40 -19.90 0.04
CA LYS A 125 32.03 -19.05 -0.98
C LYS A 125 31.21 -18.91 -2.27
N ARG A 126 30.50 -19.96 -2.69
CA ARG A 126 29.71 -20.02 -3.92
C ARG A 126 28.25 -20.34 -3.67
N THR A 127 27.79 -20.06 -2.47
CA THR A 127 26.48 -20.52 -2.01
C THR A 127 25.36 -19.57 -2.43
N VAL A 128 24.31 -20.15 -2.96
CA VAL A 128 23.05 -19.50 -3.35
C VAL A 128 21.88 -20.07 -2.58
N MET A 129 20.85 -19.24 -2.37
CA MET A 129 19.56 -19.70 -1.84
C MET A 129 18.74 -20.32 -2.96
N LEU A 130 18.19 -21.51 -2.72
CA LEU A 130 17.20 -22.12 -3.60
C LEU A 130 15.81 -21.93 -3.00
N THR A 131 14.89 -21.43 -3.80
CA THR A 131 13.47 -21.34 -3.48
C THR A 131 12.72 -22.23 -4.47
N GLY A 132 12.43 -23.47 -4.05
CA GLY A 132 11.64 -24.43 -4.82
C GLY A 132 10.16 -24.13 -4.70
N VAL A 133 9.47 -24.02 -5.83
CA VAL A 133 8.02 -23.75 -5.90
C VAL A 133 7.37 -24.57 -7.01
N ASN A 134 6.06 -24.84 -6.86
CA ASN A 134 5.27 -25.46 -7.92
C ASN A 134 4.73 -24.46 -8.96
N ASP A 135 4.70 -23.17 -8.67
CA ASP A 135 4.27 -22.10 -9.57
C ASP A 135 4.97 -20.78 -9.14
N SER A 136 6.00 -20.38 -9.90
CA SER A 136 6.77 -19.19 -9.54
C SER A 136 6.00 -17.89 -9.72
N SER A 137 4.96 -17.86 -10.57
CA SER A 137 4.13 -16.66 -10.77
C SER A 137 3.34 -16.29 -9.52
N LYS A 138 3.05 -17.28 -8.66
CA LYS A 138 2.32 -17.13 -7.39
C LYS A 138 3.22 -17.07 -6.16
N GLU A 139 4.54 -17.15 -6.35
CA GLU A 139 5.51 -17.01 -5.26
C GLU A 139 5.44 -15.58 -4.69
N ASN A 140 5.53 -15.46 -3.37
CA ASN A 140 5.26 -14.22 -2.64
C ASN A 140 6.06 -13.01 -3.13
N LYS A 141 7.33 -13.17 -3.53
CA LYS A 141 8.17 -12.06 -3.98
C LYS A 141 7.78 -11.59 -5.39
N PHE A 142 7.32 -12.48 -6.26
CA PHE A 142 6.73 -12.10 -7.55
C PHE A 142 5.37 -11.44 -7.35
N VAL A 143 4.49 -12.03 -6.54
CA VAL A 143 3.16 -11.44 -6.24
C VAL A 143 3.29 -10.07 -5.57
N SER A 144 4.25 -9.90 -4.68
CA SER A 144 4.49 -8.61 -4.00
C SER A 144 5.16 -7.57 -4.90
N GLY A 145 5.72 -7.98 -6.05
CA GLY A 145 6.50 -7.13 -6.94
C GLY A 145 7.91 -6.83 -6.44
N ALA A 146 8.40 -7.61 -5.45
CA ALA A 146 9.80 -7.57 -5.05
C ALA A 146 10.70 -8.19 -6.13
N TYR A 147 10.19 -9.19 -6.83
CA TYR A 147 10.76 -9.76 -8.05
C TYR A 147 9.91 -9.41 -9.26
N LYS A 148 10.56 -9.25 -10.40
CA LYS A 148 9.92 -9.05 -11.70
C LYS A 148 10.62 -9.94 -12.74
N LEU A 149 9.88 -10.83 -13.37
CA LEU A 149 10.38 -11.57 -14.52
C LEU A 149 10.65 -10.59 -15.68
N ILE A 150 11.85 -10.62 -16.24
CA ILE A 150 12.28 -9.71 -17.32
C ILE A 150 12.48 -10.43 -18.65
N GLU A 151 12.88 -11.72 -18.58
CA GLU A 151 13.07 -12.56 -19.77
C GLU A 151 12.62 -14.00 -19.47
N GLY A 152 12.17 -14.73 -20.48
CA GLY A 152 11.74 -16.12 -20.36
C GLY A 152 10.35 -16.29 -19.77
N GLU A 153 10.13 -17.41 -19.09
CA GLU A 153 8.83 -17.84 -18.57
C GLU A 153 8.92 -18.22 -17.08
N HIS A 154 7.79 -18.10 -16.40
CA HIS A 154 7.65 -18.62 -15.03
C HIS A 154 7.76 -20.15 -14.99
N LEU A 155 8.17 -20.68 -13.82
CA LEU A 155 8.12 -22.10 -13.55
C LEU A 155 6.69 -22.53 -13.30
N GLU A 156 6.34 -23.70 -13.85
CA GLU A 156 5.05 -24.35 -13.70
C GLU A 156 5.23 -25.72 -13.02
N GLU A 157 4.12 -26.34 -12.58
CA GLU A 157 4.11 -27.58 -11.79
C GLU A 157 4.83 -28.78 -12.46
N ASN A 158 4.87 -28.79 -13.79
CA ASN A 158 5.50 -29.88 -14.55
C ASN A 158 6.98 -29.63 -14.88
N ASP A 159 7.53 -28.48 -14.55
CA ASP A 159 8.95 -28.20 -14.78
C ASP A 159 9.83 -29.05 -13.85
N LYS A 160 10.92 -29.56 -14.42
CA LYS A 160 11.94 -30.31 -13.67
C LYS A 160 13.32 -29.85 -14.08
N SER A 161 14.19 -29.72 -13.09
CA SER A 161 15.56 -29.22 -13.27
C SER A 161 15.61 -27.88 -14.02
N LYS A 162 14.65 -27.00 -13.74
CA LYS A 162 14.56 -25.66 -14.29
C LYS A 162 14.75 -24.62 -13.19
N ILE A 163 15.37 -23.49 -13.56
CA ILE A 163 15.59 -22.37 -12.65
C ILE A 163 15.23 -21.03 -13.28
N LEU A 164 14.85 -20.07 -12.42
CA LEU A 164 14.95 -18.65 -12.73
C LEU A 164 16.15 -18.08 -11.98
N ILE A 165 16.92 -17.25 -12.67
CA ILE A 165 18.16 -16.65 -12.15
C ILE A 165 18.02 -15.12 -12.14
N HIS A 166 18.66 -14.47 -11.18
CA HIS A 166 18.70 -13.01 -11.16
C HIS A 166 19.59 -12.46 -12.27
N LYS A 167 19.18 -11.30 -12.86
CA LYS A 167 19.89 -10.68 -13.98
C LYS A 167 21.37 -10.41 -13.69
N ASP A 168 21.70 -9.87 -12.50
CA ASP A 168 23.07 -9.50 -12.15
C ASP A 168 23.95 -10.76 -12.00
N LEU A 169 23.38 -11.88 -11.50
CA LEU A 169 24.07 -13.17 -11.44
C LEU A 169 24.27 -13.75 -12.84
N ALA A 170 23.27 -13.61 -13.72
CA ALA A 170 23.36 -14.02 -15.12
C ALA A 170 24.42 -13.21 -15.88
N GLU A 171 24.43 -11.89 -15.74
CA GLU A 171 25.40 -10.99 -16.36
C GLU A 171 26.83 -11.29 -15.89
N LYS A 172 27.05 -11.44 -14.58
CA LYS A 172 28.36 -11.76 -14.00
C LYS A 172 28.96 -13.03 -14.57
N ASN A 173 28.14 -14.04 -14.79
CA ASN A 173 28.58 -15.35 -15.26
C ASN A 173 28.38 -15.56 -16.79
N ASN A 174 27.96 -14.54 -17.53
CA ASN A 174 27.64 -14.59 -18.96
C ASN A 174 26.62 -15.68 -19.34
N LEU A 175 25.61 -15.88 -18.48
CA LEU A 175 24.57 -16.90 -18.62
C LEU A 175 23.33 -16.34 -19.34
N LYS A 176 22.65 -17.20 -20.10
CA LYS A 176 21.46 -16.89 -20.89
C LYS A 176 20.38 -17.95 -20.66
N ILE A 177 19.15 -17.66 -21.08
CA ILE A 177 18.05 -18.62 -21.11
C ILE A 177 18.46 -19.83 -21.98
N GLY A 178 18.21 -21.03 -21.47
CA GLY A 178 18.57 -22.31 -22.09
C GLY A 178 19.94 -22.82 -21.67
N ASP A 179 20.81 -21.99 -21.06
CA ASP A 179 22.07 -22.46 -20.54
C ASP A 179 21.86 -23.38 -19.33
N LYS A 180 22.79 -24.32 -19.16
CA LYS A 180 22.79 -25.28 -18.06
C LYS A 180 23.90 -24.95 -17.09
N ILE A 181 23.60 -24.95 -15.81
CA ILE A 181 24.55 -24.77 -14.72
C ILE A 181 24.50 -25.97 -13.77
N LYS A 182 25.59 -26.21 -13.04
CA LYS A 182 25.65 -27.25 -12.01
C LYS A 182 25.56 -26.60 -10.63
N ILE A 183 24.67 -27.13 -9.82
CA ILE A 183 24.54 -26.81 -8.40
C ILE A 183 24.87 -28.03 -7.57
N LYS A 184 25.44 -27.83 -6.40
CA LYS A 184 25.84 -28.89 -5.50
C LYS A 184 25.35 -28.65 -4.08
N SER A 185 24.99 -29.72 -3.37
CA SER A 185 24.63 -29.66 -1.95
C SER A 185 25.74 -28.98 -1.14
N ASN A 186 25.41 -28.01 -0.32
CA ASN A 186 26.36 -27.46 0.65
C ASN A 186 26.36 -28.34 1.91
N LEU A 187 27.54 -28.89 2.24
CA LEU A 187 27.70 -29.80 3.37
C LEU A 187 27.78 -29.09 4.74
N PHE A 188 27.95 -27.77 4.73
CA PHE A 188 28.01 -26.94 5.94
C PHE A 188 26.69 -26.30 6.28
N ASP A 189 25.65 -26.45 5.43
CA ASP A 189 24.31 -25.95 5.74
C ASP A 189 23.67 -26.84 6.81
N ALA A 190 23.18 -26.18 7.89
CA ALA A 190 22.58 -26.87 9.03
C ALA A 190 21.30 -27.65 8.66
N ASP A 191 20.58 -27.23 7.62
CA ASP A 191 19.35 -27.90 7.15
C ASP A 191 19.65 -29.11 6.27
N ASN A 192 20.89 -29.30 5.84
CA ASN A 192 21.36 -30.54 5.18
C ASN A 192 21.62 -31.67 6.20
N GLU A 193 20.63 -32.00 7.02
CA GLU A 193 20.73 -32.96 8.12
C GLU A 193 21.12 -34.37 7.67
N LYS A 194 20.81 -34.71 6.40
CA LYS A 194 21.18 -36.01 5.83
C LYS A 194 22.62 -36.06 5.33
N GLY A 195 23.35 -34.96 5.33
CA GLY A 195 24.67 -34.84 4.75
C GLY A 195 24.67 -35.15 3.24
N ALA A 196 23.61 -34.79 2.54
CA ALA A 196 23.51 -35.01 1.10
C ALA A 196 24.65 -34.31 0.36
N ASN A 197 25.20 -34.95 -0.66
CA ASN A 197 26.30 -34.45 -1.48
C ASN A 197 25.99 -34.61 -2.97
N GLU A 198 24.77 -34.18 -3.32
CA GLU A 198 24.22 -34.28 -4.67
C GLU A 198 24.78 -33.18 -5.58
N THR A 199 24.98 -33.50 -6.84
CA THR A 199 25.29 -32.54 -7.89
C THR A 199 24.20 -32.62 -8.95
N LEU A 200 23.51 -31.51 -9.16
CA LEU A 200 22.36 -31.40 -10.06
C LEU A 200 22.68 -30.45 -11.21
N GLU A 201 22.31 -30.84 -12.44
CA GLU A 201 22.34 -29.96 -13.59
C GLU A 201 20.96 -29.32 -13.76
N VAL A 202 20.91 -28.00 -13.85
CA VAL A 202 19.67 -27.22 -14.00
C VAL A 202 19.77 -26.26 -15.18
N GLU A 203 18.65 -26.06 -15.88
CA GLU A 203 18.56 -25.21 -17.05
C GLU A 203 17.86 -23.90 -16.71
N ILE A 204 18.37 -22.78 -17.21
CA ILE A 204 17.82 -21.46 -17.01
C ILE A 204 16.57 -21.28 -17.90
N LYS A 205 15.37 -21.21 -17.30
CA LYS A 205 14.10 -20.98 -17.97
C LYS A 205 13.72 -19.49 -18.05
N GLY A 206 14.21 -18.69 -17.10
CA GLY A 206 13.92 -17.26 -17.10
C GLY A 206 14.90 -16.46 -16.25
N ILE A 207 14.84 -15.14 -16.47
CA ILE A 207 15.67 -14.15 -15.77
C ILE A 207 14.74 -13.15 -15.08
N PHE A 208 15.00 -12.89 -13.80
CA PHE A 208 14.24 -11.93 -13.02
C PHE A 208 15.14 -10.81 -12.47
N ASP A 209 14.50 -9.70 -12.09
CA ASP A 209 15.12 -8.55 -11.44
C ASP A 209 14.46 -8.29 -10.09
N GLY A 210 15.19 -7.67 -9.18
CA GLY A 210 14.71 -7.25 -7.87
C GLY A 210 15.88 -6.98 -6.93
N HIS A 211 15.72 -6.03 -6.00
CA HIS A 211 16.76 -5.69 -5.05
C HIS A 211 16.23 -5.70 -3.62
N ASN A 212 17.06 -6.16 -2.69
CA ASN A 212 16.72 -6.10 -1.27
C ASN A 212 16.43 -4.65 -0.85
N LYS A 213 15.29 -4.45 -0.22
CA LYS A 213 14.90 -3.16 0.35
C LYS A 213 15.58 -2.90 1.69
N SER A 214 15.89 -3.96 2.41
CA SER A 214 16.64 -3.95 3.67
C SER A 214 18.10 -4.33 3.43
N SER A 215 18.95 -3.92 4.38
CA SER A 215 20.37 -4.25 4.31
C SER A 215 20.61 -5.67 4.80
N VAL A 216 21.20 -6.50 3.97
CA VAL A 216 21.61 -7.86 4.30
C VAL A 216 23.08 -7.93 4.76
N THR A 217 23.41 -8.94 5.53
CA THR A 217 24.75 -9.16 6.10
C THR A 217 25.47 -10.33 5.48
N SER A 218 24.76 -11.25 4.86
CA SER A 218 25.28 -12.45 4.21
C SER A 218 25.03 -12.39 2.70
N ALA A 219 26.00 -12.85 1.89
CA ALA A 219 25.86 -12.89 0.44
C ALA A 219 24.67 -13.76 -0.01
N GLN A 220 24.38 -14.83 0.72
CA GLN A 220 23.24 -15.73 0.43
C GLN A 220 21.87 -15.06 0.56
N GLU A 221 21.76 -14.00 1.35
CA GLU A 221 20.50 -13.25 1.53
C GLU A 221 20.27 -12.20 0.44
N LEU A 222 21.24 -11.97 -0.42
CA LEU A 222 21.08 -11.10 -1.58
C LEU A 222 20.08 -11.72 -2.56
N TYR A 223 19.16 -10.91 -3.09
CA TYR A 223 18.25 -11.34 -4.14
C TYR A 223 18.99 -11.80 -5.40
N GLU A 224 20.14 -11.18 -5.65
CA GLU A 224 21.07 -11.51 -6.72
C GLU A 224 21.60 -12.95 -6.64
N ASN A 225 21.63 -13.54 -5.44
CA ASN A 225 22.08 -14.90 -5.19
C ASN A 225 20.94 -15.88 -4.86
N THR A 226 19.71 -15.56 -5.30
CA THR A 226 18.57 -16.47 -5.17
C THR A 226 18.30 -17.13 -6.52
N LEU A 227 18.17 -18.44 -6.52
CA LEU A 227 17.62 -19.21 -7.64
C LEU A 227 16.22 -19.67 -7.28
N ILE A 228 15.24 -19.38 -8.14
CA ILE A 228 13.90 -19.97 -8.02
C ILE A 228 13.92 -21.26 -8.83
N THR A 229 13.51 -22.38 -8.24
CA THR A 229 13.59 -23.68 -8.88
C THR A 229 12.29 -24.47 -8.71
N ASP A 230 12.18 -25.60 -9.39
CA ASP A 230 11.12 -26.57 -9.13
C ASP A 230 11.34 -27.28 -7.77
N LEU A 231 10.26 -27.87 -7.25
CA LEU A 231 10.26 -28.48 -5.91
C LEU A 231 11.20 -29.69 -5.82
N ASP A 232 11.26 -30.50 -6.87
CA ASP A 232 12.09 -31.71 -6.90
C ASP A 232 13.58 -31.36 -6.80
N THR A 233 14.02 -30.36 -7.53
CA THR A 233 15.40 -29.84 -7.47
C THR A 233 15.75 -29.32 -6.07
N ALA A 234 14.86 -28.49 -5.48
CA ALA A 234 15.10 -27.96 -4.13
C ALA A 234 15.11 -29.05 -3.06
N ALA A 235 14.31 -30.11 -3.19
CA ALA A 235 14.28 -31.25 -2.29
C ALA A 235 15.55 -32.13 -2.41
N LYS A 236 15.96 -32.43 -3.65
CA LYS A 236 17.10 -33.28 -3.95
C LYS A 236 18.43 -32.76 -3.41
N VAL A 237 18.59 -31.43 -3.37
CA VAL A 237 19.80 -30.80 -2.81
C VAL A 237 20.05 -31.26 -1.36
N TYR A 238 19.01 -31.60 -0.60
CA TYR A 238 19.14 -32.17 0.75
C TYR A 238 18.84 -33.69 0.83
N GLY A 239 18.92 -34.40 -0.30
CA GLY A 239 18.67 -35.84 -0.37
C GLY A 239 17.22 -36.22 -0.06
N ASN A 240 16.27 -35.32 -0.36
CA ASN A 240 14.85 -35.55 -0.19
C ASN A 240 14.15 -35.70 -1.54
N THR A 241 12.94 -36.26 -1.50
CA THR A 241 11.93 -36.14 -2.55
C THR A 241 10.90 -35.11 -2.12
N GLU A 242 9.99 -34.69 -3.02
CA GLU A 242 8.88 -33.81 -2.65
C GLU A 242 8.03 -34.37 -1.49
N ASP A 243 7.86 -35.69 -1.40
CA ASP A 243 7.08 -36.34 -0.34
C ASP A 243 7.79 -36.35 1.01
N THR A 244 9.12 -36.37 1.02
CA THR A 244 9.92 -36.45 2.25
C THR A 244 10.50 -35.10 2.68
N ALA A 245 10.41 -34.10 1.82
CA ALA A 245 10.86 -32.75 2.12
C ALA A 245 9.92 -32.06 3.10
N VAL A 246 10.47 -31.16 3.89
CA VAL A 246 9.69 -30.20 4.67
C VAL A 246 9.55 -28.90 3.91
N TYR A 247 8.37 -28.29 4.05
CA TYR A 247 8.05 -27.07 3.34
C TYR A 247 8.20 -25.85 4.23
N GLN A 248 8.69 -24.76 3.64
CA GLN A 248 8.81 -23.46 4.30
C GLN A 248 7.46 -22.90 4.68
N ASP A 249 6.57 -22.87 3.72
CA ASP A 249 5.17 -22.44 3.83
C ASP A 249 4.35 -22.95 2.64
N ALA A 250 3.04 -22.74 2.72
CA ALA A 250 2.15 -22.93 1.59
C ALA A 250 1.06 -21.86 1.59
N THR A 251 0.79 -21.27 0.43
CA THR A 251 -0.26 -20.28 0.23
C THR A 251 -1.37 -20.88 -0.63
N PHE A 252 -2.61 -20.79 -0.15
CA PHE A 252 -3.80 -21.35 -0.78
C PHE A 252 -4.71 -20.23 -1.27
N PHE A 253 -5.09 -20.28 -2.53
CA PHE A 253 -5.98 -19.34 -3.17
C PHE A 253 -7.40 -19.91 -3.15
N VAL A 254 -8.32 -19.18 -2.54
CA VAL A 254 -9.73 -19.57 -2.39
C VAL A 254 -10.48 -19.23 -3.67
N LYS A 255 -11.48 -20.07 -4.06
CA LYS A 255 -12.37 -19.77 -5.19
C LYS A 255 -13.08 -18.44 -5.02
N GLY A 256 -13.20 -17.66 -6.11
CA GLY A 256 -13.59 -16.25 -6.07
C GLY A 256 -14.98 -15.93 -5.50
N ASP A 257 -15.87 -16.93 -5.47
CA ASP A 257 -17.23 -16.84 -4.91
C ASP A 257 -17.30 -17.15 -3.40
N LYS A 258 -16.20 -17.58 -2.78
CA LYS A 258 -16.16 -18.03 -1.38
C LYS A 258 -15.55 -16.99 -0.45
N ASN A 259 -16.08 -16.94 0.75
CA ASN A 259 -15.53 -16.11 1.83
C ASN A 259 -14.33 -16.81 2.48
N SER A 260 -13.16 -16.20 2.41
CA SER A 260 -11.91 -16.78 2.96
C SER A 260 -11.97 -17.07 4.46
N ASP A 261 -12.74 -16.31 5.27
CA ASP A 261 -12.92 -16.60 6.69
C ASP A 261 -13.70 -17.88 6.94
N GLN A 262 -14.73 -18.14 6.14
CA GLN A 262 -15.51 -19.35 6.21
C GLN A 262 -14.69 -20.55 5.76
N VAL A 263 -13.91 -20.39 4.69
CA VAL A 263 -13.00 -21.46 4.20
C VAL A 263 -11.96 -21.79 5.26
N ILE A 264 -11.30 -20.81 5.85
CA ILE A 264 -10.33 -21.03 6.95
C ILE A 264 -10.97 -21.78 8.13
N LYS A 265 -12.22 -21.45 8.50
CA LYS A 265 -12.94 -22.19 9.54
C LYS A 265 -13.20 -23.65 9.17
N ASN A 266 -13.49 -23.93 7.90
CA ASN A 266 -13.68 -25.29 7.41
C ASN A 266 -12.35 -26.06 7.36
N ILE A 267 -11.29 -25.45 6.86
CA ILE A 267 -9.93 -26.04 6.81
C ILE A 267 -9.44 -26.41 8.22
N LYS A 268 -9.74 -25.60 9.23
CA LYS A 268 -9.40 -25.92 10.63
C LYS A 268 -10.07 -27.16 11.20
N LYS A 269 -11.08 -27.71 10.53
CA LYS A 269 -11.74 -28.97 10.92
C LYS A 269 -11.05 -30.20 10.35
N LEU A 270 -10.12 -30.05 9.41
CA LEU A 270 -9.36 -31.16 8.85
C LEU A 270 -8.49 -31.80 9.95
N ASP A 271 -8.27 -33.11 9.80
CA ASP A 271 -7.38 -33.88 10.69
C ASP A 271 -5.91 -33.53 10.43
N ILE A 272 -5.52 -32.39 10.97
CA ILE A 272 -4.19 -31.79 10.92
C ILE A 272 -3.84 -31.32 12.33
N ASN A 273 -2.58 -31.49 12.72
CA ASN A 273 -2.13 -31.00 14.03
C ASN A 273 -1.94 -29.46 14.01
N TRP A 274 -3.06 -28.73 14.10
CA TRP A 274 -3.08 -27.27 14.06
C TRP A 274 -2.29 -26.56 15.17
N LYS A 275 -1.85 -27.28 16.20
CA LYS A 275 -0.93 -26.70 17.21
C LYS A 275 0.44 -26.38 16.59
N GLN A 276 0.85 -27.13 15.55
CA GLN A 276 2.12 -26.96 14.85
C GLN A 276 2.11 -25.81 13.84
N TYR A 277 0.93 -25.35 13.41
CA TYR A 277 0.77 -24.42 12.31
C TYR A 277 -0.11 -23.24 12.65
N ASN A 278 0.13 -22.13 11.96
CA ASN A 278 -0.70 -20.95 11.92
C ASN A 278 -1.35 -20.84 10.54
N LEU A 279 -2.66 -20.55 10.51
CA LEU A 279 -3.36 -20.13 9.29
C LEU A 279 -3.42 -18.60 9.29
N ILE A 280 -2.76 -17.96 8.34
CA ILE A 280 -2.64 -16.52 8.25
C ILE A 280 -3.29 -16.07 6.95
N LYS A 281 -4.27 -15.16 7.02
CA LYS A 281 -4.81 -14.53 5.82
C LYS A 281 -3.71 -13.78 5.09
N SER A 282 -3.60 -13.94 3.78
CA SER A 282 -2.59 -13.22 3.01
C SER A 282 -2.74 -11.70 3.11
N SER A 283 -3.97 -11.19 3.30
CA SER A 283 -4.19 -9.76 3.57
C SER A 283 -3.51 -9.26 4.84
N THR A 284 -3.29 -10.12 5.83
CA THR A 284 -2.55 -9.80 7.07
C THR A 284 -1.04 -9.87 6.90
N ASN A 285 -0.56 -10.56 5.88
CA ASN A 285 0.87 -10.69 5.58
C ASN A 285 1.48 -9.46 4.87
N TYR A 286 0.66 -8.42 4.61
CA TYR A 286 1.13 -7.17 4.02
C TYR A 286 0.92 -5.97 4.95
N PRO A 287 1.55 -5.96 6.14
CA PRO A 287 1.36 -4.89 7.13
C PRO A 287 1.79 -3.52 6.59
N ALA A 288 2.83 -3.47 5.75
CA ALA A 288 3.28 -2.24 5.12
C ALA A 288 2.20 -1.64 4.19
N LEU A 289 1.50 -2.47 3.43
CA LEU A 289 0.41 -2.05 2.55
C LEU A 289 -0.77 -1.52 3.37
N GLN A 290 -1.19 -2.23 4.42
CA GLN A 290 -2.27 -1.79 5.31
C GLN A 290 -1.92 -0.49 6.03
N GLN A 291 -0.68 -0.35 6.53
CA GLN A 291 -0.20 0.89 7.14
C GLN A 291 -0.15 2.05 6.13
N SER A 292 0.25 1.78 4.87
CA SER A 292 0.25 2.78 3.80
C SER A 292 -1.16 3.29 3.54
N ILE A 293 -2.12 2.40 3.35
CA ILE A 293 -3.52 2.72 3.14
C ILE A 293 -4.06 3.53 4.33
N SER A 294 -3.90 3.03 5.56
CA SER A 294 -4.34 3.69 6.78
C SER A 294 -3.70 5.07 6.97
N GLY A 295 -2.39 5.20 6.68
CA GLY A 295 -1.66 6.46 6.74
C GLY A 295 -2.18 7.50 5.75
N ILE A 296 -2.43 7.09 4.50
CA ILE A 296 -2.99 7.96 3.46
C ILE A 296 -4.40 8.42 3.84
N TYR A 297 -5.26 7.48 4.32
CA TYR A 297 -6.59 7.83 4.83
C TYR A 297 -6.55 8.83 5.99
N SER A 298 -5.64 8.63 6.94
CA SER A 298 -5.47 9.55 8.07
C SER A 298 -5.13 10.96 7.61
N ILE A 299 -4.19 11.10 6.67
CA ILE A 299 -3.81 12.40 6.12
C ILE A 299 -4.96 13.01 5.32
N ALA A 300 -5.61 12.24 4.45
CA ALA A 300 -6.75 12.73 3.66
C ALA A 300 -7.90 13.21 4.56
N ASN A 301 -8.26 12.45 5.61
CA ASN A 301 -9.29 12.85 6.55
C ASN A 301 -8.92 14.15 7.30
N LYS A 302 -7.66 14.27 7.75
CA LYS A 302 -7.16 15.48 8.42
C LYS A 302 -7.19 16.70 7.48
N LEU A 303 -6.79 16.54 6.21
CA LEU A 303 -6.85 17.60 5.22
C LEU A 303 -8.29 18.02 4.94
N PHE A 304 -9.21 17.07 4.81
CA PHE A 304 -10.64 17.38 4.61
C PHE A 304 -11.21 18.15 5.80
N ALA A 305 -11.02 17.67 7.03
CA ALA A 305 -11.50 18.34 8.23
C ALA A 305 -10.86 19.72 8.40
N ALA A 306 -9.54 19.83 8.20
CA ALA A 306 -8.82 21.09 8.30
C ALA A 306 -9.33 22.10 7.27
N SER A 307 -9.59 21.70 6.03
CA SER A 307 -10.13 22.59 4.99
C SER A 307 -11.51 23.15 5.35
N LEU A 308 -12.40 22.33 5.94
CA LEU A 308 -13.72 22.79 6.37
C LEU A 308 -13.65 23.75 7.56
N ILE A 309 -12.84 23.42 8.57
CA ILE A 309 -12.65 24.28 9.76
C ILE A 309 -12.02 25.61 9.35
N PHE A 310 -10.96 25.57 8.54
CA PHE A 310 -10.29 26.78 8.09
C PHE A 310 -11.20 27.65 7.21
N ALA A 311 -11.99 27.02 6.32
CA ALA A 311 -13.02 27.72 5.54
C ALA A 311 -14.03 28.39 6.46
N GLY A 312 -14.55 27.68 7.47
CA GLY A 312 -15.52 28.21 8.42
C GLY A 312 -15.01 29.44 9.17
N ILE A 313 -13.79 29.35 9.71
CA ILE A 313 -13.15 30.46 10.43
C ILE A 313 -12.92 31.65 9.48
N THR A 314 -12.27 31.43 8.35
CA THR A 314 -11.85 32.50 7.43
C THR A 314 -13.07 33.19 6.80
N VAL A 315 -14.05 32.40 6.33
CA VAL A 315 -15.25 32.95 5.74
C VAL A 315 -16.09 33.70 6.79
N SER A 316 -16.23 33.18 8.01
CA SER A 316 -16.94 33.88 9.09
C SER A 316 -16.32 35.24 9.39
N LEU A 317 -14.98 35.32 9.48
CA LEU A 317 -14.27 36.58 9.70
C LEU A 317 -14.47 37.57 8.53
N LEU A 318 -14.33 37.09 7.30
CA LEU A 318 -14.54 37.90 6.11
C LEU A 318 -16.00 38.44 6.04
N LEU A 319 -16.99 37.59 6.33
CA LEU A 319 -18.38 37.95 6.37
C LEU A 319 -18.71 38.95 7.51
N LEU A 320 -18.06 38.79 8.69
CA LEU A 320 -18.19 39.76 9.77
C LEU A 320 -17.71 41.16 9.33
N LEU A 321 -16.53 41.23 8.71
CA LEU A 321 -15.99 42.50 8.18
C LEU A 321 -16.89 43.04 7.08
N TRP A 322 -17.43 42.19 6.23
CA TRP A 322 -18.33 42.58 5.15
C TRP A 322 -19.66 43.14 5.69
N MET A 323 -20.26 42.46 6.67
CA MET A 323 -21.52 42.92 7.29
C MET A 323 -21.33 44.20 8.09
N ASN A 324 -20.20 44.36 8.80
CA ASN A 324 -19.89 45.60 9.49
C ASN A 324 -19.82 46.79 8.53
N ALA A 325 -19.26 46.60 7.33
CA ALA A 325 -19.21 47.65 6.30
C ALA A 325 -20.57 48.01 5.71
N ARG A 326 -21.60 47.14 5.94
CA ARG A 326 -22.97 47.31 5.42
C ARG A 326 -24.02 47.71 6.48
N LYS A 327 -23.57 48.02 7.69
CA LYS A 327 -24.50 48.39 8.79
C LYS A 327 -25.51 49.46 8.42
N LYS A 328 -25.07 50.53 7.67
CA LYS A 328 -25.96 51.59 7.19
C LYS A 328 -27.01 51.05 6.22
N GLU A 329 -26.63 50.21 5.28
CA GLU A 329 -27.54 49.58 4.32
C GLU A 329 -28.59 48.70 5.02
N ILE A 330 -28.14 47.87 5.98
CA ILE A 330 -29.01 47.03 6.79
C ILE A 330 -29.99 47.87 7.62
N ALA A 331 -29.52 48.98 8.23
CA ALA A 331 -30.36 49.90 9.01
C ALA A 331 -31.45 50.54 8.13
N ILE A 332 -31.11 50.98 6.89
CA ILE A 332 -32.07 51.53 5.94
C ILE A 332 -33.12 50.47 5.57
N PHE A 333 -32.72 49.24 5.26
CA PHE A 333 -33.67 48.18 4.94
C PHE A 333 -34.65 47.88 6.09
N LEU A 334 -34.13 47.83 7.33
CA LEU A 334 -34.97 47.64 8.52
C LEU A 334 -35.92 48.82 8.74
N SER A 335 -35.48 50.07 8.50
CA SER A 335 -36.32 51.27 8.60
C SER A 335 -37.43 51.30 7.55
N LEU A 336 -37.20 50.71 6.38
CA LEU A 336 -38.22 50.53 5.32
C LEU A 336 -39.17 49.35 5.59
N GLY A 337 -39.05 48.69 6.76
CA GLY A 337 -39.93 47.57 7.14
C GLY A 337 -39.56 46.22 6.48
N ILE A 338 -38.40 46.12 5.84
CA ILE A 338 -37.92 44.84 5.29
C ILE A 338 -37.56 43.89 6.43
N SER A 339 -38.18 42.70 6.45
CA SER A 339 -37.94 41.73 7.52
C SER A 339 -36.48 41.21 7.55
N LYS A 340 -35.98 40.91 8.75
CA LYS A 340 -34.61 40.36 8.97
C LYS A 340 -34.33 39.14 8.12
N LEU A 341 -35.34 38.26 7.93
CA LEU A 341 -35.25 37.07 7.08
C LEU A 341 -35.03 37.40 5.60
N LYS A 342 -35.69 38.47 5.09
CA LYS A 342 -35.50 38.92 3.71
C LYS A 342 -34.09 39.49 3.49
N ILE A 343 -33.54 40.21 4.50
CA ILE A 343 -32.17 40.73 4.47
C ILE A 343 -31.18 39.59 4.51
N PHE A 344 -31.37 38.61 5.41
CA PHE A 344 -30.55 37.38 5.48
C PHE A 344 -30.59 36.60 4.17
N GLY A 345 -31.79 36.41 3.59
CA GLY A 345 -31.95 35.73 2.30
C GLY A 345 -31.21 36.44 1.15
N GLN A 346 -31.09 37.78 1.18
CA GLN A 346 -30.27 38.50 0.20
C GLN A 346 -28.77 38.12 0.33
N PHE A 347 -28.24 38.03 1.54
CA PHE A 347 -26.86 37.62 1.76
C PHE A 347 -26.59 36.16 1.35
N VAL A 348 -27.58 35.29 1.56
CA VAL A 348 -27.50 33.91 1.04
C VAL A 348 -27.36 33.89 -0.48
N VAL A 349 -28.20 34.67 -1.19
CA VAL A 349 -28.15 34.76 -2.65
C VAL A 349 -26.80 35.34 -3.13
N GLU A 350 -26.27 36.35 -2.44
CA GLU A 350 -24.94 36.92 -2.75
C GLU A 350 -23.85 35.86 -2.62
N LEU A 351 -23.87 35.06 -1.54
CA LEU A 351 -22.92 33.95 -1.35
C LEU A 351 -23.06 32.86 -2.41
N VAL A 352 -24.29 32.55 -2.83
CA VAL A 352 -24.53 31.57 -3.92
C VAL A 352 -23.89 32.07 -5.22
N PHE A 353 -24.04 33.35 -5.57
CA PHE A 353 -23.39 33.91 -6.76
C PHE A 353 -21.86 33.86 -6.70
N ILE A 354 -21.24 33.91 -5.51
CA ILE A 354 -19.80 33.82 -5.32
C ILE A 354 -19.35 32.35 -5.29
N SER A 355 -20.13 31.47 -4.66
CA SER A 355 -19.75 30.08 -4.47
C SER A 355 -19.80 29.21 -5.74
N ILE A 356 -20.75 29.47 -6.65
CA ILE A 356 -20.85 28.72 -7.90
C ILE A 356 -19.57 28.80 -8.74
N PRO A 357 -19.05 30.01 -9.11
CA PRO A 357 -17.79 30.07 -9.85
C PRO A 357 -16.61 29.58 -9.04
N ALA A 358 -16.64 29.68 -7.68
CA ALA A 358 -15.59 29.13 -6.83
C ALA A 358 -15.56 27.60 -6.89
N TYR A 359 -16.72 26.91 -6.89
CA TYR A 359 -16.80 25.47 -7.03
C TYR A 359 -16.33 24.98 -8.41
N ILE A 360 -16.70 25.70 -9.47
CA ILE A 360 -16.23 25.41 -10.83
C ILE A 360 -14.70 25.55 -10.90
N GLY A 361 -14.17 26.66 -10.40
CA GLY A 361 -12.72 26.89 -10.35
C GLY A 361 -11.99 25.86 -9.49
N SER A 362 -12.57 25.43 -8.36
CA SER A 362 -11.99 24.41 -7.48
C SER A 362 -11.87 23.05 -8.16
N TYR A 363 -12.83 22.70 -9.01
CA TYR A 363 -12.78 21.46 -9.78
C TYR A 363 -11.58 21.43 -10.74
N PHE A 364 -11.39 22.49 -11.52
CA PHE A 364 -10.25 22.57 -12.45
C PHE A 364 -8.91 22.62 -11.72
N LEU A 365 -8.81 23.36 -10.60
CA LEU A 365 -7.60 23.38 -9.79
C LEU A 365 -7.31 22.01 -9.18
N ALA A 366 -8.33 21.28 -8.72
CA ALA A 366 -8.17 19.96 -8.16
C ALA A 366 -7.73 18.93 -9.22
N LEU A 367 -8.24 19.02 -10.45
CA LEU A 367 -7.75 18.18 -11.57
C LEU A 367 -6.26 18.43 -11.87
N TYR A 368 -5.85 19.71 -11.86
CA TYR A 368 -4.47 20.07 -12.19
C TYR A 368 -3.48 19.68 -11.08
N THR A 369 -3.83 19.91 -9.81
CA THR A 369 -2.89 19.75 -8.69
C THR A 369 -3.06 18.42 -7.95
N GLY A 370 -4.16 17.69 -8.16
CA GLY A 370 -4.55 16.51 -7.39
C GLY A 370 -3.51 15.38 -7.45
N ASN A 371 -3.06 15.01 -8.64
CA ASN A 371 -2.06 13.95 -8.82
C ASN A 371 -0.72 14.31 -8.16
N MET A 372 -0.28 15.56 -8.25
CA MET A 372 0.96 16.01 -7.62
C MET A 372 0.85 15.92 -6.08
N ILE A 373 -0.23 16.42 -5.50
CA ILE A 373 -0.44 16.39 -4.05
C ILE A 373 -0.64 14.96 -3.55
N GLY A 374 -1.44 14.14 -4.25
CA GLY A 374 -1.71 12.76 -3.87
C GLY A 374 -0.47 11.89 -3.88
N ASN A 375 0.34 11.96 -4.95
CA ASN A 375 1.59 11.19 -5.02
C ASN A 375 2.66 11.68 -4.04
N ASN A 376 2.72 12.98 -3.72
CA ASN A 376 3.58 13.49 -2.65
C ASN A 376 3.18 12.93 -1.27
N ILE A 377 1.89 12.83 -0.98
CA ILE A 377 1.38 12.21 0.26
C ILE A 377 1.73 10.73 0.28
N LEU A 378 1.49 10.01 -0.82
CA LEU A 378 1.86 8.61 -0.97
C LEU A 378 3.34 8.38 -0.67
N ASN A 379 4.23 9.11 -1.35
CA ASN A 379 5.68 8.97 -1.19
C ASN A 379 6.13 9.25 0.25
N LYS A 380 5.55 10.25 0.91
CA LYS A 380 5.84 10.58 2.30
C LYS A 380 5.40 9.47 3.26
N VAL A 381 4.21 8.93 3.06
CA VAL A 381 3.66 7.85 3.90
C VAL A 381 4.46 6.56 3.70
N THR A 382 4.64 6.13 2.45
CA THR A 382 5.35 4.90 2.12
C THR A 382 6.82 4.96 2.51
N GLY A 383 7.49 6.10 2.28
CA GLY A 383 8.88 6.29 2.69
C GLY A 383 9.09 6.22 4.21
N ASN A 384 8.15 6.72 5.00
CA ASN A 384 8.20 6.62 6.46
C ASN A 384 8.01 5.16 6.92
N ILE A 385 7.09 4.43 6.31
CA ILE A 385 6.81 3.02 6.63
C ILE A 385 8.03 2.16 6.28
N THR A 386 8.60 2.33 5.09
CA THR A 386 9.81 1.60 4.68
C THR A 386 10.97 1.84 5.65
N LYS A 387 11.17 3.08 6.12
CA LYS A 387 12.19 3.39 7.13
C LYS A 387 11.90 2.74 8.48
N GLN A 388 10.65 2.67 8.92
CA GLN A 388 10.25 2.00 10.15
C GLN A 388 10.52 0.50 10.08
N ILE A 389 10.12 -0.15 8.99
CA ILE A 389 10.33 -1.58 8.77
C ILE A 389 11.83 -1.89 8.70
N ALA A 390 12.62 -1.10 7.98
CA ALA A 390 14.08 -1.27 7.93
C ALA A 390 14.74 -1.18 9.31
N LYS A 391 14.28 -0.27 10.18
CA LYS A 391 14.75 -0.18 11.56
C LYS A 391 14.35 -1.40 12.40
N GLN A 392 13.13 -1.89 12.24
CA GLN A 392 12.61 -3.02 12.98
C GLN A 392 13.31 -4.33 12.56
N SER A 393 13.56 -4.52 11.27
CA SER A 393 14.32 -5.66 10.74
C SER A 393 15.77 -5.64 11.23
N ALA A 394 16.41 -4.46 11.31
CA ALA A 394 17.77 -4.32 11.83
C ALA A 394 17.87 -4.62 13.33
N SER A 395 16.79 -4.45 14.10
CA SER A 395 16.78 -4.68 15.56
C SER A 395 16.42 -6.11 15.96
N SER A 396 15.80 -6.88 15.06
CA SER A 396 15.30 -8.22 15.40
C SER A 396 16.35 -9.32 15.40
N GLY A 397 17.57 -9.10 14.87
CA GLY A 397 18.71 -10.03 14.99
C GLY A 397 18.49 -11.47 14.44
N LEU A 398 17.27 -11.77 14.03
CA LEU A 398 16.88 -13.02 13.42
C LEU A 398 17.04 -12.87 11.91
N GLY A 399 17.88 -13.70 11.31
CA GLY A 399 18.25 -13.68 9.88
C GLY A 399 17.07 -13.86 8.91
N GLY A 400 16.17 -12.90 8.87
CA GLY A 400 14.96 -12.90 8.06
C GLY A 400 14.91 -11.78 7.02
N GLY A 401 16.05 -11.19 6.64
CA GLY A 401 16.10 -10.02 5.79
C GLY A 401 15.40 -10.18 4.44
N ALA A 402 15.67 -11.26 3.73
CA ALA A 402 15.15 -11.50 2.39
C ALA A 402 13.67 -11.95 2.36
N GLU A 403 13.20 -12.66 3.38
CA GLU A 403 11.79 -13.08 3.47
C GLU A 403 10.86 -11.93 3.86
N VAL A 404 11.32 -11.05 4.74
CA VAL A 404 10.55 -9.87 5.19
C VAL A 404 10.29 -8.89 4.03
N ASP A 405 11.21 -8.77 3.07
CA ASP A 405 11.04 -7.87 1.93
C ASP A 405 9.87 -8.25 1.01
N GLY A 406 9.55 -9.54 0.88
CA GLY A 406 8.39 -10.01 0.12
C GLY A 406 7.06 -9.51 0.68
N PHE A 407 6.97 -9.23 1.99
CA PHE A 407 5.77 -8.71 2.65
C PHE A 407 5.75 -7.17 2.78
N ASN A 408 6.78 -6.47 2.30
CA ASN A 408 6.91 -5.02 2.40
C ASN A 408 6.29 -4.27 1.22
N LYS A 409 5.29 -4.84 0.55
CA LYS A 409 4.55 -4.16 -0.51
C LYS A 409 3.85 -2.91 0.04
N THR A 410 4.06 -1.78 -0.63
CA THR A 410 3.34 -0.53 -0.39
C THR A 410 2.62 -0.11 -1.67
N LEU A 411 1.68 0.82 -1.57
CA LEU A 411 1.11 1.43 -2.77
C LEU A 411 2.21 2.18 -3.54
N THR A 412 2.26 2.00 -4.85
CA THR A 412 3.31 2.57 -5.72
C THR A 412 2.87 3.85 -6.42
N SER A 413 1.59 3.98 -6.72
CA SER A 413 1.02 5.17 -7.37
C SER A 413 -0.44 5.36 -6.96
N LEU A 414 -0.91 6.60 -7.01
CA LEU A 414 -2.32 6.96 -6.88
C LEU A 414 -2.75 7.68 -8.15
N ASP A 415 -3.75 7.16 -8.82
CA ASP A 415 -4.43 7.84 -9.92
C ASP A 415 -5.61 8.64 -9.36
N ILE A 416 -5.42 9.97 -9.26
CA ILE A 416 -6.36 10.88 -8.63
C ILE A 416 -7.40 11.33 -9.67
N ASN A 417 -8.55 10.65 -9.65
CA ASN A 417 -9.70 11.01 -10.45
C ASN A 417 -10.80 11.58 -9.55
N ILE A 418 -11.35 12.75 -9.92
CA ILE A 418 -12.43 13.40 -9.18
C ILE A 418 -13.75 12.80 -9.61
N LEU A 419 -14.37 12.03 -8.73
CA LEU A 419 -15.66 11.39 -8.98
C LEU A 419 -16.80 12.39 -8.79
N PRO A 420 -17.91 12.31 -9.57
CA PRO A 420 -19.08 13.17 -9.41
C PRO A 420 -19.64 13.18 -7.98
N LYS A 421 -19.64 12.03 -7.30
CA LYS A 421 -20.07 11.93 -5.89
C LYS A 421 -19.25 12.83 -4.96
N SER A 422 -17.93 12.93 -5.18
CA SER A 422 -17.02 13.76 -4.36
C SER A 422 -17.30 15.24 -4.57
N ILE A 423 -17.65 15.65 -5.78
CA ILE A 423 -18.07 17.03 -6.07
C ILE A 423 -19.35 17.37 -5.29
N ILE A 424 -20.36 16.50 -5.35
CA ILE A 424 -21.63 16.69 -4.65
C ILE A 424 -21.40 16.83 -3.13
N TYR A 425 -20.58 15.94 -2.55
CA TYR A 425 -20.26 16.01 -1.11
C TYR A 425 -19.55 17.31 -0.74
N VAL A 426 -18.58 17.77 -1.53
CA VAL A 426 -17.87 19.03 -1.24
C VAL A 426 -18.83 20.22 -1.35
N ILE A 427 -19.64 20.30 -2.38
CA ILE A 427 -20.65 21.37 -2.53
C ILE A 427 -21.58 21.37 -1.32
N LEU A 428 -22.10 20.23 -0.90
CA LEU A 428 -23.01 20.10 0.23
C LEU A 428 -22.37 20.57 1.54
N PHE A 429 -21.20 20.01 1.89
CA PHE A 429 -20.51 20.34 3.13
C PHE A 429 -20.01 21.79 3.15
N MET A 430 -19.43 22.27 2.05
CA MET A 430 -18.97 23.66 1.97
C MET A 430 -20.13 24.64 2.01
N SER A 431 -21.26 24.37 1.34
CA SER A 431 -22.46 25.22 1.42
C SER A 431 -23.01 25.27 2.85
N LEU A 432 -22.99 24.14 3.58
CA LEU A 432 -23.36 24.12 5.00
C LEU A 432 -22.44 25.01 5.84
N VAL A 433 -21.12 24.91 5.64
CA VAL A 433 -20.12 25.76 6.31
C VAL A 433 -20.39 27.25 6.00
N LEU A 434 -20.67 27.60 4.74
CA LEU A 434 -20.97 28.96 4.33
C LEU A 434 -22.24 29.51 5.01
N ILE A 435 -23.29 28.68 5.10
CA ILE A 435 -24.55 29.07 5.77
C ILE A 435 -24.31 29.29 7.26
N ILE A 436 -23.59 28.37 7.94
CA ILE A 436 -23.24 28.51 9.37
C ILE A 436 -22.41 29.78 9.57
N SER A 437 -21.40 30.02 8.72
CA SER A 437 -20.57 31.23 8.78
C SER A 437 -21.37 32.50 8.62
N LEU A 438 -22.35 32.49 7.69
CA LEU A 438 -23.23 33.61 7.47
C LEU A 438 -24.15 33.84 8.68
N VAL A 439 -24.73 32.79 9.26
CA VAL A 439 -25.55 32.89 10.49
C VAL A 439 -24.75 33.52 11.62
N LEU A 440 -23.55 32.98 11.90
CA LEU A 440 -22.69 33.51 12.96
C LEU A 440 -22.33 34.98 12.75
N SER A 441 -22.01 35.37 11.52
CA SER A 441 -21.61 36.71 11.17
C SER A 441 -22.79 37.68 11.19
N SER A 442 -24.01 37.21 10.88
CA SER A 442 -25.21 38.04 10.81
C SER A 442 -25.86 38.34 12.17
N ILE A 443 -25.61 37.48 13.18
CA ILE A 443 -26.18 37.64 14.53
C ILE A 443 -25.85 39.04 15.10
N SER A 444 -24.59 39.47 14.99
CA SER A 444 -24.12 40.76 15.51
C SER A 444 -24.85 41.97 14.92
N SER A 445 -25.17 41.92 13.63
CA SER A 445 -25.81 43.06 12.93
C SER A 445 -27.31 42.98 12.94
N LEU A 446 -27.91 41.78 12.82
CA LEU A 446 -29.40 41.62 12.73
C LEU A 446 -30.09 41.62 14.11
N LYS A 447 -29.37 41.46 15.22
CA LYS A 447 -29.92 41.60 16.57
C LYS A 447 -30.17 43.07 16.95
N LYS A 448 -29.41 44.03 16.41
CA LYS A 448 -29.48 45.47 16.73
C LYS A 448 -30.69 46.14 16.10
N ASN A 449 -31.17 47.20 16.75
CA ASN A 449 -32.22 48.06 16.22
C ASN A 449 -31.69 49.01 15.13
N PRO A 450 -32.50 49.49 14.17
CA PRO A 450 -32.06 50.43 13.14
C PRO A 450 -31.32 51.65 13.68
N LYS A 451 -31.78 52.23 14.81
CA LYS A 451 -31.16 53.37 15.49
C LYS A 451 -29.76 53.08 15.99
N GLU A 452 -29.56 51.90 16.60
CA GLU A 452 -28.26 51.49 17.13
C GLU A 452 -27.24 51.22 15.99
N LEU A 453 -27.70 50.63 14.88
CA LEU A 453 -26.86 50.38 13.71
C LEU A 453 -26.38 51.66 13.03
N LEU A 454 -27.18 52.76 13.08
CA LEU A 454 -26.80 54.04 12.53
C LEU A 454 -25.81 54.79 13.43
N ILE A 455 -25.93 54.62 14.75
CA ILE A 455 -25.02 55.26 15.75
C ILE A 455 -23.65 54.60 15.76
N ASP A 456 -23.60 53.27 15.64
CA ASP A 456 -22.35 52.47 15.60
C ASP A 456 -21.48 52.75 14.35
N THR A 457 -21.92 53.64 13.46
CA THR A 457 -21.21 53.95 12.21
C THR A 457 -20.53 55.32 12.22
N LYS A 458 -20.52 56.00 13.37
CA LYS A 458 -19.64 57.12 13.64
C LYS A 458 -18.39 56.61 14.25
#